data_847d82bdfebca9cd7e69737c51adeb30
#
_entry.id   847d82bdfebca9cd7e69737c51adeb30
#
_cell.length_a   1.000
_cell.length_b   1.000
_cell.length_c   1.000
_cell.angle_alpha   90.00
_cell.angle_beta   90.00
_cell.angle_gamma   90.00
#
_symmetry.space_group_name_H-M   'P 1'
#
loop_
_entity.id
_entity.type
_entity.pdbx_description
1 polymer ?
#
loop_
_entity_poly.entity_id
_entity_poly.type
_entity_poly.pdbx_seq_one_letter_code
_entity_poly.pdbx_strand_id
1 'polypeptide(L)'
;MTMTENPFILRGYDCVDFKETEDEIAVRLRLPAPTACEHCGTVGQLVKNGSRDMEITDLPVHDKPVSIWIDRQRFKCRACGCTFRQTLPELSNHYQMTERLERHVRREVFNMTHQALADRLNLSDRTIRDIFNDELKRRNKAYVPEAPRYIGIDELYLGGKYRCVITNLEERTFVDMLEFRNKPDVMAYLQKLPDAKDIEIASMDMWGPYRQAFRAVLPDVVIVVDKFHVTRMANEALENVRKALRSELTKKEVRALKGDRKVLLKRKADLSPQEILLMSGWVNNFEPLKTAYELKEGFFKIWDESESATEAEERLTAWRASIPEAQEEYWSDLVKASKNWQTEILAYFQYGKFITNATTESLNRKIRDLNRNGRGYSFEALRGMMLFAHPHKTAVLCGRKSPFMKDFIGMGIPRIVDYGVDLSTSG
;
A
#
# COMPACT_ATOMS: atom_id res chain seq x y z
N MET A 1 0.87 49.02 1.82
CA MET A 1 0.72 47.64 2.32
C MET A 1 1.59 47.52 3.54
N THR A 2 1.00 47.41 4.69
CA THR A 2 1.74 47.23 5.95
C THR A 2 2.46 45.88 5.90
N MET A 3 3.76 45.84 6.23
CA MET A 3 4.65 44.66 6.16
C MET A 3 4.26 43.49 7.10
N THR A 4 3.05 43.44 7.62
CA THR A 4 2.63 42.54 8.69
C THR A 4 1.98 41.23 8.21
N GLU A 5 1.86 41.01 6.89
CA GLU A 5 1.20 39.78 6.33
C GLU A 5 2.01 39.08 5.24
N ASN A 6 3.34 39.20 5.29
CA ASN A 6 4.17 38.44 4.39
C ASN A 6 4.16 36.95 4.85
N PRO A 7 3.68 35.96 4.05
CA PRO A 7 3.59 34.55 4.43
C PRO A 7 4.96 33.90 4.69
N PHE A 8 6.03 34.55 4.34
CA PHE A 8 7.42 34.10 4.57
C PHE A 8 7.92 34.45 5.98
N ILE A 9 7.28 35.39 6.68
CA ILE A 9 7.73 35.85 7.99
C ILE A 9 7.16 34.96 9.07
N LEU A 10 8.03 34.45 9.94
CA LEU A 10 7.65 33.76 11.16
C LEU A 10 7.06 34.76 12.17
N ARG A 11 6.07 34.33 12.93
CA ARG A 11 5.39 35.20 13.90
C ARG A 11 6.37 35.72 14.95
N GLY A 12 6.36 37.03 15.15
CA GLY A 12 7.23 37.67 16.13
C GLY A 12 8.63 37.99 15.62
N TYR A 13 8.92 37.75 14.35
CA TYR A 13 10.18 38.11 13.73
C TYR A 13 10.04 39.35 12.82
N ASP A 14 11.04 40.17 12.79
CA ASP A 14 11.17 41.27 11.84
C ASP A 14 11.98 40.78 10.62
N CYS A 15 11.53 41.11 9.41
CA CYS A 15 12.30 40.88 8.20
C CYS A 15 13.36 41.97 8.04
N VAL A 16 14.62 41.56 8.03
CA VAL A 16 15.78 42.47 7.90
C VAL A 16 16.23 42.59 6.45
N ASP A 17 16.21 41.48 5.72
CA ASP A 17 16.63 41.40 4.32
C ASP A 17 15.87 40.30 3.60
N PHE A 18 15.65 40.48 2.29
CA PHE A 18 14.97 39.52 1.44
C PHE A 18 15.66 39.50 0.09
N LYS A 19 16.05 38.33 -0.37
CA LYS A 19 16.66 38.11 -1.67
C LYS A 19 15.95 36.93 -2.37
N GLU A 20 15.54 37.18 -3.58
CA GLU A 20 15.01 36.14 -4.48
C GLU A 20 15.90 36.08 -5.71
N THR A 21 16.29 34.86 -6.08
CA THR A 21 17.02 34.55 -7.31
C THR A 21 16.14 33.62 -8.19
N GLU A 22 16.65 33.18 -9.31
CA GLU A 22 15.97 32.16 -10.13
C GLU A 22 15.87 30.82 -9.39
N ASP A 23 16.82 30.50 -8.53
CA ASP A 23 16.99 29.17 -7.93
C ASP A 23 16.55 29.08 -6.46
N GLU A 24 16.55 30.20 -5.70
CA GLU A 24 16.28 30.19 -4.26
C GLU A 24 15.67 31.51 -3.74
N ILE A 25 15.08 31.41 -2.56
CA ILE A 25 14.63 32.54 -1.75
C ILE A 25 15.39 32.54 -0.43
N ALA A 26 16.12 33.62 -0.12
CA ALA A 26 16.84 33.83 1.13
C ALA A 26 16.20 34.96 1.92
N VAL A 27 15.83 34.72 3.18
CA VAL A 27 15.19 35.69 4.07
C VAL A 27 16.02 35.84 5.33
N ARG A 28 16.39 37.06 5.68
CA ARG A 28 17.05 37.34 6.96
C ARG A 28 16.04 37.85 7.95
N LEU A 29 15.88 37.14 9.05
CA LEU A 29 14.94 37.47 10.12
C LEU A 29 15.69 37.84 11.40
N ARG A 30 15.08 38.71 12.21
CA ARG A 30 15.54 39.08 13.54
C ARG A 30 14.40 38.94 14.53
N LEU A 31 14.65 38.26 15.64
CA LEU A 31 13.71 38.25 16.75
C LEU A 31 14.02 39.43 17.68
N PRO A 32 13.03 40.23 18.11
CA PRO A 32 13.22 41.29 19.11
C PRO A 32 13.89 40.75 20.38
N ALA A 33 14.70 41.63 21.04
CA ALA A 33 15.34 41.24 22.29
C ALA A 33 14.30 40.94 23.38
N PRO A 34 14.51 39.90 24.21
CA PRO A 34 13.62 39.64 25.33
C PRO A 34 13.60 40.78 26.33
N THR A 35 12.44 41.08 26.87
CA THR A 35 12.27 42.16 27.86
C THR A 35 12.68 41.75 29.27
N ALA A 36 12.58 40.43 29.57
CA ALA A 36 12.87 39.87 30.89
C ALA A 36 13.85 38.69 30.79
N CYS A 37 14.55 38.42 31.87
CA CYS A 37 15.42 37.26 31.98
C CYS A 37 14.63 35.98 32.06
N GLU A 38 14.93 35.00 31.20
CA GLU A 38 14.26 33.67 31.20
C GLU A 38 14.48 32.85 32.48
N HIS A 39 15.54 33.17 33.27
CA HIS A 39 15.83 32.47 34.53
C HIS A 39 15.21 33.11 35.76
N CYS A 40 15.31 34.42 35.91
CA CYS A 40 14.90 35.11 37.14
C CYS A 40 13.74 36.08 36.95
N GLY A 41 13.23 36.23 35.72
CA GLY A 41 12.14 37.16 35.41
C GLY A 41 12.45 38.64 35.49
N THR A 42 13.66 39.04 35.89
CA THR A 42 14.02 40.47 36.06
C THR A 42 14.00 41.19 34.73
N VAL A 43 13.31 42.31 34.66
CA VAL A 43 13.15 43.20 33.50
C VAL A 43 14.30 44.21 33.43
N GLY A 44 14.75 44.54 32.22
CA GLY A 44 15.71 45.64 31.98
C GLY A 44 17.15 45.39 32.41
N GLN A 45 17.50 44.17 32.86
CA GLN A 45 18.84 43.82 33.32
C GLN A 45 19.61 42.91 32.33
N LEU A 46 19.13 42.82 31.07
CA LEU A 46 19.76 42.01 30.04
C LEU A 46 20.77 42.80 29.23
N VAL A 47 21.95 42.22 29.03
CA VAL A 47 22.98 42.73 28.12
C VAL A 47 23.29 41.73 27.05
N LYS A 48 23.50 42.17 25.81
CA LYS A 48 23.94 41.33 24.70
C LYS A 48 25.31 40.72 25.01
N ASN A 49 25.47 39.45 24.80
CA ASN A 49 26.68 38.67 25.07
C ASN A 49 27.06 37.79 23.89
N GLY A 50 27.06 38.38 22.68
CA GLY A 50 27.36 37.70 21.42
C GLY A 50 26.14 37.24 20.65
N SER A 51 26.37 36.85 19.43
CA SER A 51 25.34 36.28 18.54
C SER A 51 25.94 35.19 17.65
N ARG A 52 25.06 34.40 17.01
CA ARG A 52 25.43 33.40 16.02
C ARG A 52 24.39 33.37 14.91
N ASP A 53 24.83 33.48 13.68
CA ASP A 53 23.99 33.25 12.51
C ASP A 53 23.60 31.75 12.42
N MET A 54 22.34 31.50 12.15
CA MET A 54 21.77 30.19 11.92
C MET A 54 21.01 30.21 10.61
N GLU A 55 21.24 29.18 9.78
CA GLU A 55 20.47 28.92 8.59
C GLU A 55 19.42 27.87 8.90
N ILE A 56 18.18 28.14 8.51
CA ILE A 56 17.00 27.32 8.76
C ILE A 56 16.29 27.10 7.42
N THR A 57 15.99 25.87 7.11
CA THR A 57 15.19 25.53 5.91
C THR A 57 13.71 25.71 6.19
N ASP A 58 12.98 26.26 5.23
CA ASP A 58 11.52 26.36 5.26
C ASP A 58 10.85 25.67 4.07
N LEU A 59 9.52 25.65 4.05
CA LEU A 59 8.75 25.13 2.92
C LEU A 59 9.13 25.87 1.62
N PRO A 60 9.34 25.14 0.53
CA PRO A 60 9.60 25.76 -0.77
C PRO A 60 8.40 26.58 -1.23
N VAL A 61 8.67 27.64 -1.96
CA VAL A 61 7.66 28.54 -2.51
C VAL A 61 7.91 28.72 -3.99
N HIS A 62 6.88 28.52 -4.81
CA HIS A 62 7.00 28.52 -6.28
C HIS A 62 8.12 27.59 -6.78
N ASP A 63 8.22 26.41 -6.18
CA ASP A 63 9.27 25.39 -6.41
C ASP A 63 10.72 25.83 -6.07
N LYS A 64 10.89 27.02 -5.49
CA LYS A 64 12.20 27.49 -5.01
C LYS A 64 12.40 27.10 -3.54
N PRO A 65 13.56 26.55 -3.15
CA PRO A 65 13.93 26.34 -1.76
C PRO A 65 13.98 27.68 -1.01
N VAL A 66 13.60 27.65 0.26
CA VAL A 66 13.59 28.83 1.12
C VAL A 66 14.59 28.64 2.27
N SER A 67 15.59 29.52 2.34
CA SER A 67 16.56 29.63 3.44
C SER A 67 16.23 30.80 4.33
N ILE A 68 16.08 30.57 5.63
CA ILE A 68 15.85 31.60 6.62
C ILE A 68 17.12 31.77 7.46
N TRP A 69 17.70 32.95 7.45
CA TRP A 69 18.88 33.32 8.23
C TRP A 69 18.45 34.08 9.47
N ILE A 70 18.84 33.59 10.67
CA ILE A 70 18.49 34.22 11.96
C ILE A 70 19.74 34.49 12.76
N ASP A 71 19.92 35.76 13.15
CA ASP A 71 20.95 36.17 14.12
C ASP A 71 20.47 35.83 15.54
N ARG A 72 20.78 34.59 16.00
CA ARG A 72 20.42 34.12 17.34
C ARG A 72 21.27 34.77 18.39
N GLN A 73 20.69 35.69 19.15
CA GLN A 73 21.38 36.46 20.17
C GLN A 73 21.56 35.69 21.48
N ARG A 74 22.64 35.95 22.18
CA ARG A 74 22.93 35.49 23.54
C ARG A 74 22.86 36.68 24.48
N PHE A 75 22.25 36.47 25.63
CA PHE A 75 22.09 37.49 26.65
C PHE A 75 22.71 37.04 27.98
N LYS A 76 23.22 38.02 28.76
CA LYS A 76 23.63 37.82 30.13
C LYS A 76 22.76 38.72 31.02
N CYS A 77 22.17 38.15 32.07
CA CYS A 77 21.43 38.91 33.06
C CYS A 77 22.39 39.46 34.12
N ARG A 78 22.32 40.74 34.37
CA ARG A 78 23.12 41.40 35.42
C ARG A 78 22.61 41.10 36.82
N ALA A 79 21.33 40.82 37.00
CA ALA A 79 20.71 40.50 38.28
C ALA A 79 21.10 39.12 38.82
N CYS A 80 20.95 38.07 38.01
CA CYS A 80 21.22 36.68 38.41
C CYS A 80 22.55 36.12 37.89
N GLY A 81 23.27 36.85 37.01
CA GLY A 81 24.53 36.41 36.40
C GLY A 81 24.38 35.35 35.31
N CYS A 82 23.20 34.76 35.13
CA CYS A 82 22.93 33.69 34.14
C CYS A 82 23.07 34.21 32.72
N THR A 83 23.57 33.32 31.87
CA THR A 83 23.66 33.53 30.42
C THR A 83 22.80 32.57 29.69
N PHE A 84 21.98 33.04 28.75
CA PHE A 84 21.10 32.21 27.95
C PHE A 84 21.07 32.65 26.48
N ARG A 85 20.67 31.74 25.60
CA ARG A 85 20.40 32.07 24.20
C ARG A 85 18.90 32.29 24.05
N GLN A 86 18.55 33.24 23.24
CA GLN A 86 17.17 33.59 22.94
C GLN A 86 16.43 32.35 22.41
N THR A 87 15.28 32.05 22.99
CA THR A 87 14.36 31.03 22.49
C THR A 87 13.76 31.51 21.17
N LEU A 88 13.77 30.64 20.15
CA LEU A 88 13.31 30.98 18.82
C LEU A 88 11.96 30.27 18.56
N PRO A 89 10.82 30.99 18.59
CA PRO A 89 9.52 30.42 18.32
C PRO A 89 9.38 29.96 16.85
N GLU A 90 8.46 29.06 16.60
CA GLU A 90 8.15 28.49 15.27
C GLU A 90 9.31 27.74 14.57
N LEU A 91 10.41 27.47 15.27
CA LEU A 91 11.50 26.62 14.78
C LEU A 91 11.44 25.23 15.44
N SER A 92 11.80 24.22 14.66
CA SER A 92 11.94 22.86 15.18
C SER A 92 12.97 22.80 16.33
N ASN A 93 12.64 22.08 17.40
CA ASN A 93 13.57 21.86 18.51
C ASN A 93 14.66 20.84 18.17
N HIS A 94 14.49 20.05 17.12
CA HIS A 94 15.35 18.91 16.79
C HIS A 94 16.09 19.06 15.47
N TYR A 95 15.54 19.86 14.54
CA TYR A 95 16.05 19.99 13.18
C TYR A 95 16.27 21.46 12.80
N GLN A 96 17.20 21.72 11.90
CA GLN A 96 17.43 23.08 11.37
C GLN A 96 16.37 23.43 10.32
N MET A 97 15.12 23.47 10.74
CA MET A 97 13.97 23.79 9.90
C MET A 97 12.87 24.47 10.72
N THR A 98 11.91 25.05 10.02
CA THR A 98 10.71 25.61 10.66
C THR A 98 9.79 24.49 11.14
N GLU A 99 8.97 24.75 12.18
CA GLU A 99 7.94 23.79 12.63
C GLU A 99 6.93 23.45 11.53
N ARG A 100 6.62 24.38 10.63
CA ARG A 100 5.69 24.14 9.53
C ARG A 100 6.28 23.17 8.50
N LEU A 101 7.58 23.25 8.21
CA LEU A 101 8.27 22.29 7.36
C LEU A 101 8.33 20.91 8.03
N GLU A 102 8.70 20.84 9.31
CA GLU A 102 8.71 19.57 10.04
C GLU A 102 7.33 18.90 10.02
N ARG A 103 6.25 19.64 10.28
CA ARG A 103 4.88 19.14 10.21
C ARG A 103 4.51 18.64 8.82
N HIS A 104 4.97 19.33 7.78
CA HIS A 104 4.77 18.91 6.40
C HIS A 104 5.50 17.58 6.11
N VAL A 105 6.77 17.47 6.49
CA VAL A 105 7.55 16.22 6.35
C VAL A 105 6.85 15.05 7.07
N ARG A 106 6.44 15.24 8.34
CA ARG A 106 5.75 14.22 9.13
C ARG A 106 4.43 13.73 8.47
N ARG A 107 3.79 14.60 7.71
CA ARG A 107 2.56 14.24 6.96
C ARG A 107 2.87 13.47 5.69
N GLU A 108 3.90 13.89 4.94
CA GLU A 108 4.19 13.36 3.61
C GLU A 108 5.15 12.16 3.60
N VAL A 109 5.87 11.92 4.68
CA VAL A 109 6.95 10.93 4.74
C VAL A 109 6.52 9.47 4.47
N PHE A 110 5.23 9.17 4.58
CA PHE A 110 4.66 7.86 4.22
C PHE A 110 4.12 7.79 2.79
N ASN A 111 4.02 8.92 2.08
CA ASN A 111 3.35 9.01 0.78
C ASN A 111 4.30 8.87 -0.41
N MET A 112 5.60 9.05 -0.20
CA MET A 112 6.62 8.97 -1.25
C MET A 112 7.93 8.40 -0.71
N THR A 113 8.88 8.13 -1.59
CA THR A 113 10.20 7.65 -1.15
C THR A 113 10.94 8.76 -0.40
N HIS A 114 11.79 8.37 0.58
CA HIS A 114 12.54 9.33 1.38
C HIS A 114 13.42 10.21 0.51
N GLN A 115 14.06 9.64 -0.52
CA GLN A 115 14.87 10.41 -1.46
C GLN A 115 14.05 11.45 -2.22
N ALA A 116 12.89 11.07 -2.76
CA ALA A 116 12.03 12.00 -3.50
C ALA A 116 11.51 13.15 -2.62
N LEU A 117 11.23 12.87 -1.34
CA LEU A 117 10.83 13.91 -0.39
C LEU A 117 12.01 14.82 -0.01
N ALA A 118 13.20 14.24 0.16
CA ALA A 118 14.43 14.97 0.43
C ALA A 118 14.77 15.95 -0.71
N ASP A 119 14.76 15.45 -1.94
CA ASP A 119 15.03 16.26 -3.13
C ASP A 119 14.00 17.40 -3.29
N ARG A 120 12.72 17.08 -3.09
CA ARG A 120 11.64 18.07 -3.21
C ARG A 120 11.70 19.19 -2.19
N LEU A 121 12.17 18.88 -0.96
CA LEU A 121 12.19 19.84 0.14
C LEU A 121 13.58 20.43 0.42
N ASN A 122 14.57 20.10 -0.39
CA ASN A 122 15.98 20.47 -0.19
C ASN A 122 16.49 20.10 1.21
N LEU A 123 16.18 18.85 1.64
CA LEU A 123 16.61 18.29 2.92
C LEU A 123 17.53 17.09 2.69
N SER A 124 18.32 16.72 3.71
CA SER A 124 19.09 15.50 3.64
C SER A 124 18.19 14.26 3.76
N ASP A 125 18.48 13.20 3.01
CA ASP A 125 17.79 11.91 3.13
C ASP A 125 17.88 11.35 4.56
N ARG A 126 18.96 11.62 5.28
CA ARG A 126 19.11 11.28 6.69
C ARG A 126 18.05 11.98 7.56
N THR A 127 17.86 13.29 7.36
CA THR A 127 16.84 14.06 8.11
C THR A 127 15.44 13.50 7.87
N ILE A 128 15.13 13.19 6.62
CA ILE A 128 13.84 12.58 6.27
C ILE A 128 13.67 11.21 6.95
N ARG A 129 14.70 10.36 6.96
CA ARG A 129 14.66 9.05 7.62
C ARG A 129 14.52 9.16 9.15
N ASP A 130 15.19 10.12 9.77
CA ASP A 130 15.08 10.34 11.20
C ASP A 130 13.65 10.76 11.58
N ILE A 131 13.05 11.71 10.84
CA ILE A 131 11.65 12.13 11.02
C ILE A 131 10.69 10.97 10.75
N PHE A 132 10.93 10.16 9.69
CA PHE A 132 10.14 8.99 9.39
C PHE A 132 10.14 7.99 10.56
N ASN A 133 11.31 7.65 11.09
CA ASN A 133 11.45 6.69 12.18
C ASN A 133 10.75 7.18 13.46
N ASP A 134 10.85 8.45 13.78
CA ASP A 134 10.17 9.07 14.93
C ASP A 134 8.65 9.01 14.75
N GLU A 135 8.17 9.41 13.57
CA GLU A 135 6.74 9.42 13.27
C GLU A 135 6.16 8.00 13.18
N LEU A 136 6.93 7.05 12.64
CA LEU A 136 6.56 5.63 12.61
C LEU A 136 6.39 5.06 14.02
N LYS A 137 7.34 5.32 14.93
CA LYS A 137 7.23 4.90 16.34
C LYS A 137 6.00 5.52 17.00
N ARG A 138 5.76 6.81 16.78
CA ARG A 138 4.61 7.53 17.33
C ARG A 138 3.29 6.95 16.86
N ARG A 139 3.15 6.71 15.54
CA ARG A 139 1.92 6.17 14.94
C ARG A 139 1.71 4.71 15.31
N ASN A 140 2.75 3.87 15.28
CA ASN A 140 2.65 2.46 15.70
C ASN A 140 2.18 2.31 17.14
N LYS A 141 2.59 3.21 18.06
CA LYS A 141 2.14 3.19 19.45
C LYS A 141 0.63 3.48 19.59
N ALA A 142 0.09 4.31 18.71
CA ALA A 142 -1.32 4.70 18.71
C ALA A 142 -2.20 3.81 17.82
N TYR A 143 -1.59 3.02 16.94
CA TYR A 143 -2.32 2.20 16.00
C TYR A 143 -2.94 0.98 16.68
N VAL A 144 -4.25 0.86 16.52
CA VAL A 144 -5.01 -0.32 16.90
C VAL A 144 -5.74 -0.78 15.64
N PRO A 145 -5.46 -1.99 15.12
CA PRO A 145 -6.16 -2.50 13.95
C PRO A 145 -7.63 -2.78 14.30
N GLU A 146 -8.52 -2.48 13.36
CA GLU A 146 -9.94 -2.83 13.46
C GLU A 146 -10.17 -4.20 12.80
N ALA A 147 -11.00 -5.03 13.44
CA ALA A 147 -11.38 -6.32 12.88
C ALA A 147 -12.34 -6.12 11.69
N PRO A 148 -11.97 -6.52 10.48
CA PRO A 148 -12.88 -6.45 9.36
C PRO A 148 -13.92 -7.57 9.43
N ARG A 149 -15.14 -7.31 9.03
CA ARG A 149 -16.17 -8.33 8.91
C ARG A 149 -15.76 -9.46 7.93
N TYR A 150 -15.13 -9.07 6.81
CA TYR A 150 -14.56 -9.99 5.83
C TYR A 150 -13.06 -9.78 5.74
N ILE A 151 -12.29 -10.70 6.29
CA ILE A 151 -10.83 -10.63 6.34
C ILE A 151 -10.23 -11.41 5.17
N GLY A 152 -9.26 -10.79 4.48
CA GLY A 152 -8.39 -11.46 3.52
C GLY A 152 -7.02 -11.70 4.16
N ILE A 153 -6.48 -12.90 3.95
CA ILE A 153 -5.12 -13.24 4.36
C ILE A 153 -4.38 -13.90 3.21
N ASP A 154 -3.19 -13.41 2.92
CA ASP A 154 -2.38 -13.88 1.80
C ASP A 154 -0.90 -13.82 2.14
N GLU A 155 -0.08 -14.54 1.37
CA GLU A 155 1.36 -14.52 1.53
C GLU A 155 2.04 -13.63 0.49
N LEU A 156 3.01 -12.88 0.99
CA LEU A 156 3.85 -12.02 0.18
C LEU A 156 5.32 -12.39 0.36
N TYR A 157 5.96 -12.88 -0.70
CA TYR A 157 7.41 -13.06 -0.70
C TYR A 157 8.10 -11.72 -0.88
N LEU A 158 8.88 -11.30 0.13
CA LEU A 158 9.52 -9.99 0.18
C LEU A 158 10.85 -10.07 0.93
N GLY A 159 11.93 -9.59 0.31
CA GLY A 159 13.25 -9.57 0.93
C GLY A 159 13.76 -10.94 1.38
N GLY A 160 13.53 -11.99 0.60
CA GLY A 160 13.98 -13.35 0.93
C GLY A 160 13.10 -14.12 1.93
N LYS A 161 11.99 -13.53 2.40
CA LYS A 161 11.10 -14.13 3.39
C LYS A 161 9.64 -14.01 2.96
N TYR A 162 8.82 -14.97 3.41
CA TYR A 162 7.37 -14.86 3.27
C TYR A 162 6.78 -14.03 4.41
N ARG A 163 5.95 -13.07 4.08
CA ARG A 163 5.17 -12.22 4.97
C ARG A 163 3.70 -12.62 4.92
N CYS A 164 2.95 -12.28 5.95
CA CYS A 164 1.50 -12.43 5.95
C CYS A 164 0.86 -11.06 5.80
N VAL A 165 0.03 -10.88 4.78
CA VAL A 165 -0.71 -9.64 4.50
C VAL A 165 -2.16 -9.83 4.90
N ILE A 166 -2.70 -8.87 5.63
CA ILE A 166 -4.07 -8.88 6.16
C ILE A 166 -4.83 -7.69 5.59
N THR A 167 -6.01 -7.95 5.07
CA THR A 167 -6.83 -6.97 4.34
C THR A 167 -8.28 -6.99 4.79
N ASN A 168 -8.97 -5.87 4.66
CA ASN A 168 -10.41 -5.76 4.71
C ASN A 168 -10.94 -5.93 3.29
N LEU A 169 -11.65 -7.02 3.03
CA LEU A 169 -12.17 -7.34 1.68
C LEU A 169 -13.40 -6.49 1.32
N GLU A 170 -14.18 -6.08 2.30
CA GLU A 170 -15.38 -5.25 2.10
C GLU A 170 -14.99 -3.81 1.72
N GLU A 171 -14.12 -3.20 2.49
CA GLU A 171 -13.64 -1.84 2.24
C GLU A 171 -12.47 -1.77 1.25
N ARG A 172 -11.90 -2.91 0.88
CA ARG A 172 -10.75 -3.03 0.00
C ARG A 172 -9.52 -2.28 0.52
N THR A 173 -9.30 -2.36 1.83
CA THR A 173 -8.20 -1.66 2.51
C THR A 173 -7.17 -2.62 3.10
N PHE A 174 -5.98 -2.10 3.32
CA PHE A 174 -4.92 -2.78 4.05
C PHE A 174 -5.19 -2.67 5.55
N VAL A 175 -5.17 -3.80 6.26
CA VAL A 175 -5.35 -3.85 7.71
C VAL A 175 -4.00 -3.97 8.40
N ASP A 176 -3.18 -4.96 8.01
CA ASP A 176 -1.87 -5.14 8.61
C ASP A 176 -0.95 -6.06 7.78
N MET A 177 0.30 -6.16 8.19
CA MET A 177 1.27 -7.12 7.67
C MET A 177 2.08 -7.71 8.83
N LEU A 178 2.22 -9.04 8.87
CA LEU A 178 3.01 -9.75 9.87
C LEU A 178 4.38 -10.13 9.30
N GLU A 179 5.39 -10.10 10.16
CA GLU A 179 6.75 -10.46 9.76
C GLU A 179 6.87 -11.92 9.33
N PHE A 180 6.06 -12.80 9.89
CA PHE A 180 6.04 -14.23 9.58
C PHE A 180 4.62 -14.70 9.27
N ARG A 181 4.53 -15.77 8.47
CA ARG A 181 3.24 -16.36 8.03
C ARG A 181 2.88 -17.66 8.75
N ASN A 182 3.60 -18.01 9.80
CA ASN A 182 3.39 -19.27 10.49
C ASN A 182 2.18 -19.20 11.44
N LYS A 183 1.69 -20.38 11.86
CA LYS A 183 0.52 -20.50 12.71
C LYS A 183 0.60 -19.70 14.01
N PRO A 184 1.70 -19.75 14.80
CA PRO A 184 1.79 -19.01 16.06
C PRO A 184 1.64 -17.50 15.89
N ASP A 185 2.26 -16.92 14.88
CA ASP A 185 2.21 -15.47 14.66
C ASP A 185 0.81 -15.01 14.25
N VAL A 186 0.13 -15.76 13.37
CA VAL A 186 -1.25 -15.47 12.97
C VAL A 186 -2.20 -15.63 14.16
N MET A 187 -2.04 -16.69 14.97
CA MET A 187 -2.84 -16.88 16.20
C MET A 187 -2.63 -15.70 17.17
N ALA A 188 -1.38 -15.33 17.42
CA ALA A 188 -1.07 -14.23 18.34
C ALA A 188 -1.65 -12.89 17.85
N TYR A 189 -1.68 -12.68 16.54
CA TYR A 189 -2.32 -11.50 15.93
C TYR A 189 -3.84 -11.53 16.15
N LEU A 190 -4.52 -12.63 15.77
CA LEU A 190 -5.97 -12.76 15.90
C LEU A 190 -6.44 -12.64 17.37
N GLN A 191 -5.67 -13.18 18.33
CA GLN A 191 -5.97 -13.06 19.76
C GLN A 191 -5.85 -11.63 20.30
N LYS A 192 -5.01 -10.81 19.69
CA LYS A 192 -4.81 -9.41 20.08
C LYS A 192 -5.70 -8.43 19.30
N LEU A 193 -6.31 -8.90 18.22
CA LEU A 193 -7.17 -8.07 17.38
C LEU A 193 -8.46 -7.75 18.16
N PRO A 194 -8.76 -6.47 18.42
CA PRO A 194 -10.03 -6.09 19.05
C PRO A 194 -11.18 -6.58 18.20
N ASP A 195 -12.25 -7.02 18.85
CA ASP A 195 -13.50 -7.47 18.22
C ASP A 195 -13.32 -8.55 17.13
N ALA A 196 -12.24 -9.37 17.25
CA ALA A 196 -11.96 -10.45 16.29
C ALA A 196 -13.13 -11.42 16.11
N LYS A 197 -14.01 -11.57 17.11
CA LYS A 197 -15.24 -12.36 17.06
C LYS A 197 -16.26 -11.86 16.01
N ASP A 198 -16.14 -10.59 15.60
CA ASP A 198 -17.05 -9.99 14.62
C ASP A 198 -16.63 -10.33 13.17
N ILE A 199 -15.52 -11.05 13.01
CA ILE A 199 -15.10 -11.59 11.72
C ILE A 199 -16.02 -12.75 11.34
N GLU A 200 -16.77 -12.58 10.26
CA GLU A 200 -17.70 -13.57 9.75
C GLU A 200 -17.03 -14.50 8.73
N ILE A 201 -16.22 -13.94 7.84
CA ILE A 201 -15.61 -14.66 6.72
C ILE A 201 -14.12 -14.37 6.64
N ALA A 202 -13.32 -15.43 6.43
CA ALA A 202 -11.89 -15.34 6.16
C ALA A 202 -11.57 -15.93 4.79
N SER A 203 -11.11 -15.11 3.85
CA SER A 203 -10.62 -15.57 2.55
C SER A 203 -9.10 -15.80 2.62
N MET A 204 -8.64 -16.95 2.16
CA MET A 204 -7.24 -17.33 2.21
C MET A 204 -6.84 -18.30 1.11
N ASP A 205 -5.52 -18.42 0.93
CA ASP A 205 -4.92 -19.50 0.14
C ASP A 205 -5.04 -20.83 0.86
N MET A 206 -4.85 -21.92 0.12
CA MET A 206 -4.83 -23.27 0.68
C MET A 206 -3.56 -23.55 1.50
N TRP A 207 -3.26 -22.65 2.46
CA TRP A 207 -2.14 -22.77 3.37
C TRP A 207 -2.61 -23.29 4.74
N GLY A 208 -2.24 -24.54 5.07
CA GLY A 208 -2.70 -25.21 6.29
C GLY A 208 -2.51 -24.44 7.60
N PRO A 209 -1.37 -23.78 7.83
CA PRO A 209 -1.14 -22.95 9.03
C PRO A 209 -2.18 -21.84 9.23
N TYR A 210 -2.67 -21.19 8.16
CA TYR A 210 -3.72 -20.16 8.26
C TYR A 210 -5.03 -20.79 8.73
N ARG A 211 -5.50 -21.84 8.05
CA ARG A 211 -6.71 -22.55 8.45
C ARG A 211 -6.65 -22.99 9.92
N GLN A 212 -5.53 -23.57 10.33
CA GLN A 212 -5.35 -24.03 11.72
C GLN A 212 -5.35 -22.86 12.72
N ALA A 213 -4.79 -21.70 12.38
CA ALA A 213 -4.79 -20.52 13.24
C ALA A 213 -6.20 -19.98 13.42
N PHE A 214 -6.96 -19.82 12.32
CA PHE A 214 -8.34 -19.34 12.37
C PHE A 214 -9.25 -20.32 13.14
N ARG A 215 -9.19 -21.62 12.85
CA ARG A 215 -10.00 -22.62 13.56
C ARG A 215 -9.67 -22.69 15.07
N ALA A 216 -8.45 -22.38 15.47
CA ALA A 216 -8.05 -22.39 16.89
C ALA A 216 -8.52 -21.13 17.64
N VAL A 217 -8.62 -19.99 17.00
CA VAL A 217 -8.96 -18.69 17.64
C VAL A 217 -10.40 -18.28 17.36
N LEU A 218 -10.89 -18.55 16.16
CA LEU A 218 -12.21 -18.15 15.65
C LEU A 218 -12.90 -19.39 15.04
N PRO A 219 -13.37 -20.35 15.83
CA PRO A 219 -13.90 -21.64 15.33
C PRO A 219 -15.14 -21.46 14.44
N ASP A 220 -15.93 -20.41 14.67
CA ASP A 220 -17.20 -20.17 13.97
C ASP A 220 -17.03 -19.39 12.64
N VAL A 221 -15.82 -18.88 12.35
CA VAL A 221 -15.54 -18.13 11.12
C VAL A 221 -15.70 -19.04 9.89
N VAL A 222 -16.36 -18.52 8.87
CA VAL A 222 -16.44 -19.21 7.58
C VAL A 222 -15.13 -18.97 6.80
N ILE A 223 -14.40 -20.05 6.53
CA ILE A 223 -13.19 -19.97 5.72
C ILE A 223 -13.56 -20.21 4.25
N VAL A 224 -13.14 -19.31 3.39
CA VAL A 224 -13.33 -19.39 1.92
C VAL A 224 -11.96 -19.44 1.26
N VAL A 225 -11.74 -20.46 0.43
CA VAL A 225 -10.51 -20.55 -0.39
C VAL A 225 -10.64 -19.64 -1.60
N ASP A 226 -9.58 -18.89 -1.88
CA ASP A 226 -9.53 -18.06 -3.08
C ASP A 226 -9.54 -18.92 -4.36
N LYS A 227 -10.56 -18.68 -5.19
CA LYS A 227 -10.77 -19.32 -6.48
C LYS A 227 -9.50 -19.31 -7.36
N PHE A 228 -8.76 -18.19 -7.34
CA PHE A 228 -7.57 -18.01 -8.17
C PHE A 228 -6.51 -19.07 -7.87
N HIS A 229 -6.27 -19.39 -6.61
CA HIS A 229 -5.26 -20.36 -6.21
C HIS A 229 -5.65 -21.80 -6.61
N VAL A 230 -6.93 -22.14 -6.52
CA VAL A 230 -7.42 -23.46 -6.95
C VAL A 230 -7.35 -23.60 -8.48
N THR A 231 -7.81 -22.58 -9.22
CA THR A 231 -7.79 -22.60 -10.69
C THR A 231 -6.36 -22.56 -11.25
N ARG A 232 -5.42 -21.94 -10.55
CA ARG A 232 -3.99 -21.98 -10.89
C ARG A 232 -3.44 -23.40 -10.86
N MET A 233 -3.84 -24.24 -9.91
CA MET A 233 -3.41 -25.64 -9.85
C MET A 233 -3.86 -26.43 -11.09
N ALA A 234 -5.05 -26.16 -11.63
CA ALA A 234 -5.49 -26.78 -12.89
C ALA A 234 -4.61 -26.36 -14.08
N ASN A 235 -4.21 -25.10 -14.13
CA ASN A 235 -3.25 -24.63 -15.13
C ASN A 235 -1.85 -25.26 -14.95
N GLU A 236 -1.41 -25.48 -13.72
CA GLU A 236 -0.14 -26.14 -13.41
C GLU A 236 -0.14 -27.60 -13.83
N ALA A 237 -1.26 -28.32 -13.63
CA ALA A 237 -1.44 -29.71 -14.10
C ALA A 237 -1.32 -29.79 -15.63
N LEU A 238 -2.08 -28.95 -16.36
CA LEU A 238 -1.96 -28.84 -17.82
C LEU A 238 -0.53 -28.51 -18.27
N GLU A 239 0.14 -27.60 -17.58
CA GLU A 239 1.51 -27.22 -17.88
C GLU A 239 2.50 -28.39 -17.69
N ASN A 240 2.27 -29.25 -16.71
CA ASN A 240 3.09 -30.46 -16.50
C ASN A 240 2.89 -31.47 -17.62
N VAL A 241 1.67 -31.71 -18.08
CA VAL A 241 1.38 -32.52 -19.27
C VAL A 241 2.07 -31.95 -20.52
N ARG A 242 1.94 -30.62 -20.73
CA ARG A 242 2.62 -29.93 -21.85
C ARG A 242 4.15 -30.10 -21.81
N LYS A 243 4.74 -30.10 -20.61
CA LYS A 243 6.18 -30.31 -20.44
C LYS A 243 6.57 -31.78 -20.70
N ALA A 244 5.75 -32.74 -20.31
CA ALA A 244 6.01 -34.15 -20.54
C ALA A 244 6.06 -34.47 -22.03
N LEU A 245 5.17 -33.87 -22.84
CA LEU A 245 5.17 -34.07 -24.30
C LEU A 245 6.47 -33.66 -25.02
N ARG A 246 7.36 -32.92 -24.37
CA ARG A 246 8.63 -32.45 -25.03
C ARG A 246 9.52 -33.60 -25.51
N SER A 247 9.47 -34.75 -24.87
CA SER A 247 10.23 -35.94 -25.24
C SER A 247 9.76 -36.58 -26.58
N GLU A 248 8.53 -36.29 -26.97
CA GLU A 248 7.88 -36.87 -28.18
C GLU A 248 7.94 -35.90 -29.37
N LEU A 249 8.37 -34.63 -29.13
CA LEU A 249 8.33 -33.55 -30.10
C LEU A 249 9.70 -33.24 -30.71
N THR A 250 9.67 -32.82 -31.97
CA THR A 250 10.86 -32.23 -32.61
C THR A 250 11.27 -30.91 -31.96
N LYS A 251 12.54 -30.51 -32.12
CA LYS A 251 13.05 -29.23 -31.58
C LYS A 251 12.22 -27.99 -32.03
N LYS A 252 11.67 -28.05 -33.25
CA LYS A 252 10.80 -26.99 -33.80
C LYS A 252 9.47 -26.93 -33.08
N GLU A 253 8.83 -28.07 -32.91
CA GLU A 253 7.55 -28.20 -32.19
C GLU A 253 7.68 -27.84 -30.72
N VAL A 254 8.75 -28.26 -30.03
CA VAL A 254 9.03 -27.87 -28.64
C VAL A 254 9.10 -26.34 -28.50
N ARG A 255 9.73 -25.67 -29.46
CA ARG A 255 9.86 -24.20 -29.46
C ARG A 255 8.51 -23.52 -29.71
N ALA A 256 7.71 -24.04 -30.66
CA ALA A 256 6.37 -23.56 -30.96
C ALA A 256 5.41 -23.78 -29.76
N LEU A 257 5.37 -24.99 -29.19
CA LEU A 257 4.54 -25.31 -28.02
C LEU A 257 4.90 -24.47 -26.78
N LYS A 258 6.17 -24.08 -26.65
CA LYS A 258 6.60 -23.13 -25.60
C LYS A 258 6.08 -21.71 -25.87
N GLY A 259 6.04 -21.29 -27.14
CA GLY A 259 5.52 -19.99 -27.56
C GLY A 259 4.01 -19.88 -27.29
N ASP A 260 3.27 -20.95 -27.64
CA ASP A 260 1.82 -21.00 -27.52
C ASP A 260 1.31 -21.36 -26.10
N ARG A 261 2.22 -21.48 -25.13
CA ARG A 261 1.89 -21.80 -23.73
C ARG A 261 0.76 -20.93 -23.17
N LYS A 262 0.79 -19.63 -23.40
CA LYS A 262 -0.22 -18.71 -22.86
C LYS A 262 -1.61 -18.98 -23.42
N VAL A 263 -1.70 -19.39 -24.67
CA VAL A 263 -2.97 -19.75 -25.32
C VAL A 263 -3.60 -20.96 -24.66
N LEU A 264 -2.80 -22.00 -24.36
CA LEU A 264 -3.27 -23.21 -23.69
C LEU A 264 -3.75 -22.96 -22.25
N LEU A 265 -3.14 -21.97 -21.56
CA LEU A 265 -3.50 -21.64 -20.18
C LEU A 265 -4.70 -20.69 -20.08
N LYS A 266 -5.04 -19.96 -21.15
CA LYS A 266 -6.26 -19.13 -21.17
C LYS A 266 -7.51 -20.03 -21.09
N ARG A 267 -8.60 -19.45 -20.63
CA ARG A 267 -9.92 -20.07 -20.72
C ARG A 267 -10.37 -20.12 -22.17
N LYS A 268 -11.09 -21.15 -22.52
CA LYS A 268 -11.62 -21.27 -23.89
C LYS A 268 -12.47 -20.08 -24.30
N ALA A 269 -13.27 -19.56 -23.36
CA ALA A 269 -14.13 -18.38 -23.58
C ALA A 269 -13.35 -17.08 -23.85
N ASP A 270 -12.09 -16.99 -23.39
CA ASP A 270 -11.24 -15.78 -23.50
C ASP A 270 -10.31 -15.83 -24.72
N LEU A 271 -10.40 -16.89 -25.54
CA LEU A 271 -9.56 -17.06 -26.72
C LEU A 271 -10.09 -16.26 -27.91
N SER A 272 -9.23 -15.53 -28.57
CA SER A 272 -9.51 -14.94 -29.89
C SER A 272 -9.65 -16.02 -30.97
N PRO A 273 -10.27 -15.75 -32.12
CA PRO A 273 -10.38 -16.71 -33.22
C PRO A 273 -9.04 -17.30 -33.68
N GLN A 274 -7.99 -16.50 -33.68
CA GLN A 274 -6.63 -16.95 -34.02
C GLN A 274 -6.06 -17.88 -32.94
N GLU A 275 -6.26 -17.55 -31.66
CA GLU A 275 -5.82 -18.40 -30.55
C GLU A 275 -6.60 -19.72 -30.50
N ILE A 276 -7.88 -19.73 -30.88
CA ILE A 276 -8.67 -20.96 -31.01
C ILE A 276 -8.04 -21.88 -32.07
N LEU A 277 -7.63 -21.32 -33.21
CA LEU A 277 -6.97 -22.11 -34.27
C LEU A 277 -5.66 -22.73 -33.79
N LEU A 278 -4.82 -21.94 -33.10
CA LEU A 278 -3.54 -22.38 -32.52
C LEU A 278 -3.79 -23.50 -31.48
N MET A 279 -4.72 -23.27 -30.54
CA MET A 279 -5.10 -24.25 -29.53
C MET A 279 -5.60 -25.53 -30.15
N SER A 280 -6.51 -25.45 -31.15
CA SER A 280 -7.04 -26.60 -31.86
C SER A 280 -5.97 -27.39 -32.59
N GLY A 281 -4.98 -26.72 -33.18
CA GLY A 281 -3.81 -27.35 -33.78
C GLY A 281 -3.04 -28.24 -32.79
N TRP A 282 -2.89 -27.80 -31.54
CA TRP A 282 -2.21 -28.58 -30.53
C TRP A 282 -3.07 -29.73 -29.97
N VAL A 283 -4.29 -29.45 -29.56
CA VAL A 283 -5.15 -30.45 -28.90
C VAL A 283 -5.60 -31.54 -29.87
N ASN A 284 -5.79 -31.24 -31.14
CA ASN A 284 -6.22 -32.26 -32.12
C ASN A 284 -5.07 -33.22 -32.55
N ASN A 285 -3.82 -32.79 -32.41
CA ASN A 285 -2.67 -33.62 -32.81
C ASN A 285 -2.04 -34.39 -31.64
N PHE A 286 -2.35 -34.02 -30.38
CA PHE A 286 -1.73 -34.60 -29.17
C PHE A 286 -2.81 -34.95 -28.15
N GLU A 287 -3.26 -36.23 -28.17
CA GLU A 287 -4.34 -36.71 -27.29
C GLU A 287 -4.08 -36.46 -25.79
N PRO A 288 -2.85 -36.63 -25.24
CA PRO A 288 -2.60 -36.26 -23.83
C PRO A 288 -2.84 -34.79 -23.53
N LEU A 289 -2.52 -33.89 -24.46
CA LEU A 289 -2.73 -32.45 -24.30
C LEU A 289 -4.21 -32.09 -24.43
N LYS A 290 -4.95 -32.76 -25.34
CA LYS A 290 -6.40 -32.60 -25.48
C LYS A 290 -7.12 -32.95 -24.17
N THR A 291 -6.84 -34.11 -23.64
CA THR A 291 -7.44 -34.61 -22.39
C THR A 291 -7.13 -33.65 -21.24
N ALA A 292 -5.87 -33.19 -21.11
CA ALA A 292 -5.49 -32.24 -20.07
C ALA A 292 -6.20 -30.88 -20.24
N TYR A 293 -6.36 -30.41 -21.49
CA TYR A 293 -7.08 -29.18 -21.78
C TYR A 293 -8.56 -29.27 -21.41
N GLU A 294 -9.21 -30.40 -21.78
CA GLU A 294 -10.60 -30.68 -21.44
C GLU A 294 -10.81 -30.78 -19.93
N LEU A 295 -9.92 -31.47 -19.21
CA LEU A 295 -9.94 -31.53 -17.75
C LEU A 295 -9.82 -30.14 -17.11
N LYS A 296 -8.91 -29.29 -17.61
CA LYS A 296 -8.79 -27.90 -17.15
C LYS A 296 -10.07 -27.10 -17.37
N GLU A 297 -10.63 -27.16 -18.58
CA GLU A 297 -11.88 -26.46 -18.91
C GLU A 297 -13.06 -27.01 -18.10
N GLY A 298 -13.13 -28.32 -17.92
CA GLY A 298 -14.14 -28.98 -17.08
C GLY A 298 -14.06 -28.52 -15.63
N PHE A 299 -12.84 -28.37 -15.10
CA PHE A 299 -12.63 -27.82 -13.76
C PHE A 299 -13.10 -26.36 -13.67
N PHE A 300 -12.78 -25.51 -14.65
CA PHE A 300 -13.21 -24.12 -14.67
C PHE A 300 -14.73 -23.97 -14.76
N LYS A 301 -15.40 -24.84 -15.49
CA LYS A 301 -16.87 -24.85 -15.58
C LYS A 301 -17.55 -25.04 -14.23
N ILE A 302 -16.93 -25.78 -13.28
CA ILE A 302 -17.48 -25.92 -11.93
C ILE A 302 -17.72 -24.52 -11.30
N TRP A 303 -16.75 -23.62 -11.48
CA TRP A 303 -16.83 -22.27 -10.94
C TRP A 303 -17.78 -21.35 -11.70
N ASP A 304 -17.96 -21.58 -12.98
CA ASP A 304 -18.73 -20.68 -13.85
C ASP A 304 -20.22 -21.07 -13.89
N GLU A 305 -20.52 -22.34 -13.77
CA GLU A 305 -21.85 -22.87 -14.01
C GLU A 305 -22.59 -23.29 -12.73
N SER A 306 -21.88 -23.49 -11.59
CA SER A 306 -22.56 -23.89 -10.35
C SER A 306 -23.22 -22.69 -9.68
N GLU A 307 -24.47 -22.84 -9.30
CA GLU A 307 -25.28 -21.85 -8.62
C GLU A 307 -25.32 -22.08 -7.10
N SER A 308 -25.01 -23.31 -6.66
CA SER A 308 -25.01 -23.71 -5.25
C SER A 308 -23.79 -24.55 -4.87
N ALA A 309 -23.52 -24.64 -3.56
CA ALA A 309 -22.46 -25.49 -3.03
C ALA A 309 -22.70 -26.96 -3.32
N THR A 310 -23.97 -27.41 -3.27
CA THR A 310 -24.35 -28.80 -3.57
C THR A 310 -24.06 -29.16 -5.03
N GLU A 311 -24.46 -28.31 -5.96
CA GLU A 311 -24.18 -28.52 -7.38
C GLU A 311 -22.67 -28.49 -7.66
N ALA A 312 -21.93 -27.58 -7.03
CA ALA A 312 -20.48 -27.53 -7.16
C ALA A 312 -19.80 -28.81 -6.63
N GLU A 313 -20.30 -29.36 -5.54
CA GLU A 313 -19.82 -30.64 -4.98
C GLU A 313 -20.05 -31.82 -5.91
N GLU A 314 -21.24 -31.92 -6.49
CA GLU A 314 -21.58 -32.95 -7.47
C GLU A 314 -20.68 -32.86 -8.71
N ARG A 315 -20.55 -31.67 -9.29
CA ARG A 315 -19.69 -31.41 -10.44
C ARG A 315 -18.21 -31.67 -10.12
N LEU A 316 -17.72 -31.28 -8.94
CA LEU A 316 -16.35 -31.52 -8.50
C LEU A 316 -16.07 -33.00 -8.32
N THR A 317 -17.04 -33.76 -7.82
CA THR A 317 -16.96 -35.22 -7.67
C THR A 317 -16.94 -35.90 -9.02
N ALA A 318 -17.84 -35.51 -9.94
CA ALA A 318 -17.87 -36.03 -11.31
C ALA A 318 -16.57 -35.69 -12.06
N TRP A 319 -16.04 -34.48 -11.90
CA TRP A 319 -14.79 -34.07 -12.51
C TRP A 319 -13.61 -34.93 -12.01
N ARG A 320 -13.51 -35.20 -10.70
CA ARG A 320 -12.47 -36.08 -10.15
C ARG A 320 -12.54 -37.51 -10.75
N ALA A 321 -13.75 -38.02 -10.93
CA ALA A 321 -13.97 -39.32 -11.51
C ALA A 321 -13.68 -39.38 -13.02
N SER A 322 -13.66 -38.24 -13.71
CA SER A 322 -13.38 -38.17 -15.14
C SER A 322 -11.89 -38.17 -15.50
N ILE A 323 -11.00 -38.12 -14.51
CA ILE A 323 -9.53 -38.08 -14.74
C ILE A 323 -9.06 -39.48 -15.14
N PRO A 324 -8.52 -39.67 -16.37
CA PRO A 324 -8.00 -40.96 -16.80
C PRO A 324 -6.75 -41.37 -16.01
N GLU A 325 -6.55 -42.66 -15.83
CA GLU A 325 -5.40 -43.25 -15.13
C GLU A 325 -4.06 -42.71 -15.67
N ALA A 326 -3.93 -42.57 -17.00
CA ALA A 326 -2.74 -42.04 -17.66
C ALA A 326 -2.39 -40.58 -17.30
N GLN A 327 -3.33 -39.86 -16.67
CA GLN A 327 -3.14 -38.45 -16.27
C GLN A 327 -3.21 -38.24 -14.76
N GLU A 328 -3.51 -39.23 -13.96
CA GLU A 328 -3.66 -39.12 -12.51
C GLU A 328 -2.46 -38.45 -11.82
N GLU A 329 -1.25 -38.78 -12.26
CA GLU A 329 -0.03 -38.23 -11.70
C GLU A 329 -0.02 -36.69 -11.80
N TYR A 330 -0.37 -36.14 -12.97
CA TYR A 330 -0.34 -34.69 -13.23
C TYR A 330 -1.42 -33.92 -12.45
N TRP A 331 -2.56 -34.56 -12.17
CA TRP A 331 -3.72 -33.97 -11.49
C TRP A 331 -3.78 -34.31 -10.00
N SER A 332 -2.88 -35.14 -9.49
CA SER A 332 -2.90 -35.66 -8.11
C SER A 332 -2.90 -34.56 -7.06
N ASP A 333 -2.13 -33.49 -7.26
CA ASP A 333 -2.02 -32.38 -6.30
C ASP A 333 -3.33 -31.60 -6.22
N LEU A 334 -3.98 -31.31 -7.36
CA LEU A 334 -5.28 -30.64 -7.39
C LEU A 334 -6.36 -31.54 -6.79
N VAL A 335 -6.37 -32.84 -7.08
CA VAL A 335 -7.29 -33.78 -6.47
C VAL A 335 -7.14 -33.82 -4.96
N LYS A 336 -5.91 -33.94 -4.45
CA LYS A 336 -5.62 -33.91 -3.00
C LYS A 336 -6.07 -32.59 -2.39
N ALA A 337 -5.70 -31.46 -2.99
CA ALA A 337 -6.10 -30.14 -2.53
C ALA A 337 -7.61 -29.99 -2.48
N SER A 338 -8.31 -30.38 -3.57
CA SER A 338 -9.77 -30.30 -3.66
C SER A 338 -10.50 -31.18 -2.65
N LYS A 339 -9.90 -32.30 -2.20
CA LYS A 339 -10.44 -33.14 -1.12
C LYS A 339 -10.16 -32.54 0.25
N ASN A 340 -8.92 -32.11 0.51
CA ASN A 340 -8.51 -31.58 1.81
C ASN A 340 -9.16 -30.23 2.16
N TRP A 341 -9.53 -29.46 1.16
CA TRP A 341 -10.12 -28.13 1.28
C TRP A 341 -11.55 -28.06 0.75
N GLN A 342 -12.23 -29.21 0.64
CA GLN A 342 -13.56 -29.27 0.02
C GLN A 342 -14.55 -28.31 0.66
N THR A 343 -14.64 -28.30 1.98
CA THR A 343 -15.54 -27.41 2.73
C THR A 343 -15.28 -25.94 2.42
N GLU A 344 -14.01 -25.53 2.44
CA GLU A 344 -13.61 -24.15 2.23
C GLU A 344 -13.70 -23.73 0.74
N ILE A 345 -13.55 -24.67 -0.18
CA ILE A 345 -13.79 -24.46 -1.62
C ILE A 345 -15.28 -24.32 -1.90
N LEU A 346 -16.11 -25.17 -1.31
CA LEU A 346 -17.56 -25.11 -1.49
C LEU A 346 -18.20 -23.89 -0.82
N ALA A 347 -17.60 -23.36 0.27
CA ALA A 347 -18.02 -22.14 0.89
C ALA A 347 -17.99 -20.92 -0.07
N TYR A 348 -17.16 -20.95 -1.11
CA TYR A 348 -17.16 -19.93 -2.16
C TYR A 348 -18.54 -19.79 -2.84
N PHE A 349 -19.22 -20.88 -3.10
CA PHE A 349 -20.52 -20.87 -3.81
C PHE A 349 -21.66 -20.36 -2.92
N GLN A 350 -21.48 -20.43 -1.61
CA GLN A 350 -22.46 -19.94 -0.64
C GLN A 350 -22.21 -18.47 -0.24
N TYR A 351 -20.93 -18.08 -0.09
CA TYR A 351 -20.55 -16.78 0.48
C TYR A 351 -19.66 -15.95 -0.45
N GLY A 352 -19.02 -16.55 -1.44
CA GLY A 352 -17.81 -16.04 -2.06
C GLY A 352 -17.94 -15.35 -3.40
N LYS A 353 -19.11 -15.31 -4.08
CA LYS A 353 -19.21 -14.59 -5.36
C LYS A 353 -18.80 -13.11 -5.26
N PHE A 354 -18.83 -12.53 -4.05
CA PHE A 354 -18.44 -11.17 -3.73
C PHE A 354 -17.10 -11.08 -2.97
N ILE A 355 -16.53 -12.21 -2.54
CA ILE A 355 -15.32 -12.31 -1.72
C ILE A 355 -14.18 -12.80 -2.61
N THR A 356 -13.44 -11.89 -3.20
CA THR A 356 -12.26 -12.21 -4.00
C THR A 356 -11.01 -11.67 -3.33
N ASN A 357 -9.92 -12.43 -3.40
CA ASN A 357 -8.60 -11.95 -2.95
C ASN A 357 -7.94 -10.96 -3.92
N ALA A 358 -8.66 -10.52 -4.98
CA ALA A 358 -8.16 -9.55 -5.95
C ALA A 358 -7.68 -8.24 -5.28
N THR A 359 -8.37 -7.82 -4.21
CA THR A 359 -7.93 -6.68 -3.38
C THR A 359 -6.58 -6.95 -2.74
N THR A 360 -6.41 -8.12 -2.12
CA THR A 360 -5.16 -8.52 -1.46
C THR A 360 -4.03 -8.63 -2.47
N GLU A 361 -4.28 -9.20 -3.65
CA GLU A 361 -3.30 -9.23 -4.74
C GLU A 361 -2.89 -7.84 -5.22
N SER A 362 -3.84 -6.90 -5.35
CA SER A 362 -3.57 -5.52 -5.71
C SER A 362 -2.70 -4.83 -4.66
N LEU A 363 -3.00 -5.02 -3.38
CA LEU A 363 -2.21 -4.49 -2.26
C LEU A 363 -0.83 -5.14 -2.19
N ASN A 364 -0.72 -6.45 -2.42
CA ASN A 364 0.56 -7.15 -2.53
C ASN A 364 1.43 -6.58 -3.66
N ARG A 365 0.83 -6.21 -4.79
CA ARG A 365 1.53 -5.54 -5.89
C ARG A 365 2.03 -4.17 -5.46
N LYS A 366 1.19 -3.36 -4.80
CA LYS A 366 1.57 -2.06 -4.25
C LYS A 366 2.74 -2.17 -3.27
N ILE A 367 2.74 -3.17 -2.38
CA ILE A 367 3.85 -3.40 -1.43
C ILE A 367 5.15 -3.73 -2.19
N ARG A 368 5.09 -4.58 -3.23
CA ARG A 368 6.27 -4.90 -4.07
C ARG A 368 6.80 -3.66 -4.78
N ASP A 369 5.92 -2.79 -5.28
CA ASP A 369 6.29 -1.54 -5.94
C ASP A 369 6.95 -0.56 -4.96
N LEU A 370 6.41 -0.41 -3.75
CA LEU A 370 7.01 0.38 -2.68
C LEU A 370 8.41 -0.14 -2.32
N ASN A 371 8.57 -1.45 -2.15
CA ASN A 371 9.86 -2.06 -1.84
C ASN A 371 10.89 -1.83 -2.95
N ARG A 372 10.48 -1.98 -4.21
CA ARG A 372 11.33 -1.76 -5.38
C ARG A 372 11.76 -0.30 -5.49
N ASN A 373 10.83 0.63 -5.36
CA ASN A 373 11.09 2.07 -5.46
C ASN A 373 11.92 2.58 -4.27
N GLY A 374 11.72 2.02 -3.08
CA GLY A 374 12.47 2.36 -1.88
C GLY A 374 13.85 1.69 -1.77
N ARG A 375 14.22 0.84 -2.73
CA ARG A 375 15.54 0.18 -2.82
C ARG A 375 15.95 -0.56 -1.53
N GLY A 376 15.01 -1.25 -0.89
CA GLY A 376 15.28 -2.07 0.28
C GLY A 376 14.81 -1.48 1.60
N TYR A 377 13.59 -0.99 1.66
CA TYR A 377 12.95 -0.64 2.93
C TYR A 377 12.92 -1.84 3.88
N SER A 378 13.06 -1.57 5.17
CA SER A 378 12.82 -2.57 6.20
C SER A 378 11.34 -3.01 6.22
N PHE A 379 11.07 -4.18 6.83
CA PHE A 379 9.69 -4.63 7.04
C PHE A 379 8.83 -3.58 7.73
N GLU A 380 9.34 -2.99 8.83
CA GLU A 380 8.64 -1.97 9.60
C GLU A 380 8.33 -0.72 8.76
N ALA A 381 9.27 -0.31 7.90
CA ALA A 381 9.07 0.84 7.02
C ALA A 381 7.96 0.57 5.99
N LEU A 382 7.98 -0.60 5.34
CA LEU A 382 6.95 -0.98 4.36
C LEU A 382 5.58 -1.12 5.03
N ARG A 383 5.52 -1.76 6.20
CA ARG A 383 4.28 -1.86 6.97
C ARG A 383 3.75 -0.47 7.32
N GLY A 384 4.61 0.41 7.82
CA GLY A 384 4.23 1.79 8.16
C GLY A 384 3.75 2.61 6.96
N MET A 385 4.40 2.47 5.79
CA MET A 385 3.96 3.12 4.56
C MET A 385 2.58 2.62 4.11
N MET A 386 2.29 1.33 4.25
CA MET A 386 0.96 0.79 3.92
C MET A 386 -0.12 1.27 4.89
N LEU A 387 0.19 1.33 6.19
CA LEU A 387 -0.77 1.73 7.23
C LEU A 387 -1.04 3.23 7.24
N PHE A 388 -0.01 4.05 7.06
CA PHE A 388 -0.06 5.47 7.38
C PHE A 388 0.05 6.39 6.16
N ALA A 389 0.25 5.83 4.95
CA ALA A 389 0.08 6.61 3.74
C ALA A 389 -1.37 7.13 3.71
N HIS A 390 -1.52 8.43 3.72
CA HIS A 390 -2.81 9.00 3.41
C HIS A 390 -3.13 8.61 1.97
N PRO A 391 -4.28 7.95 1.67
CA PRO A 391 -4.75 7.96 0.31
C PRO A 391 -4.71 9.44 -0.09
N HIS A 392 -4.07 9.76 -1.20
CA HIS A 392 -4.29 11.06 -1.81
C HIS A 392 -5.80 11.15 -1.90
N LYS A 393 -6.40 11.81 -0.92
CA LYS A 393 -7.69 12.41 -1.16
C LYS A 393 -7.31 13.31 -2.30
N THR A 394 -7.57 12.87 -3.51
CA THR A 394 -7.86 13.78 -4.61
C THR A 394 -8.66 14.79 -3.88
N ALA A 395 -8.06 15.94 -3.57
CA ALA A 395 -8.76 16.96 -2.84
C ALA A 395 -9.96 17.12 -3.71
N VAL A 396 -11.07 16.59 -3.24
CA VAL A 396 -12.34 16.92 -3.79
C VAL A 396 -12.36 18.39 -3.46
N LEU A 397 -11.90 19.19 -4.44
CA LEU A 397 -12.10 20.63 -4.47
C LEU A 397 -13.60 20.94 -4.45
N CYS A 398 -14.40 19.88 -4.47
CA CYS A 398 -15.83 19.82 -4.29
C CYS A 398 -16.15 19.88 -2.79
N GLY A 399 -16.22 21.11 -2.23
CA GLY A 399 -16.80 21.33 -0.91
C GLY A 399 -16.07 22.24 0.06
N ARG A 400 -14.79 22.61 -0.16
CA ARG A 400 -14.23 23.75 0.55
C ARG A 400 -14.78 25.03 -0.06
N LYS A 401 -15.81 25.59 0.56
CA LYS A 401 -16.22 26.97 0.28
C LYS A 401 -14.97 27.84 0.47
N SER A 402 -14.43 28.38 -0.62
CA SER A 402 -13.36 29.38 -0.56
C SER A 402 -13.81 30.47 0.42
N PRO A 403 -12.94 30.97 1.32
CA PRO A 403 -13.29 32.14 2.14
C PRO A 403 -13.74 33.33 1.30
N PHE A 404 -13.37 33.38 0.00
CA PHE A 404 -13.75 34.42 -0.96
C PHE A 404 -15.01 34.06 -1.77
N MET A 405 -15.64 32.90 -1.57
CA MET A 405 -16.82 32.47 -2.33
C MET A 405 -18.10 33.27 -2.00
N LYS A 406 -18.09 34.08 -0.94
CA LYS A 406 -19.19 34.99 -0.58
C LYS A 406 -19.34 36.17 -1.54
N ASP A 407 -18.28 36.56 -2.21
CA ASP A 407 -18.24 37.77 -3.06
C ASP A 407 -18.60 37.50 -4.51
N PHE A 408 -18.72 36.21 -4.92
CA PHE A 408 -18.97 35.81 -6.31
C PHE A 408 -20.41 35.36 -6.62
N ILE A 409 -21.33 35.42 -5.65
CA ILE A 409 -22.73 34.98 -5.86
C ILE A 409 -23.56 35.96 -6.74
N GLY A 410 -22.95 37.05 -7.24
CA GLY A 410 -23.59 38.05 -8.09
C GLY A 410 -23.30 37.97 -9.59
N MET A 411 -22.35 37.16 -10.03
CA MET A 411 -22.04 37.04 -11.45
C MET A 411 -22.36 35.62 -11.95
N GLY A 412 -23.41 35.53 -12.78
CA GLY A 412 -23.84 34.27 -13.37
C GLY A 412 -22.73 33.61 -14.18
N ILE A 413 -22.05 32.64 -13.61
CA ILE A 413 -21.14 31.76 -14.32
C ILE A 413 -21.97 30.63 -14.92
N PRO A 414 -21.86 30.33 -16.22
CA PRO A 414 -22.58 29.22 -16.85
C PRO A 414 -22.16 27.89 -16.13
N ARG A 415 -23.12 27.02 -15.84
CA ARG A 415 -22.87 25.68 -15.36
C ARG A 415 -21.89 24.99 -16.29
N ILE A 416 -20.74 24.54 -15.77
CA ILE A 416 -19.86 23.62 -16.48
C ILE A 416 -20.66 22.35 -16.71
N VAL A 417 -20.98 22.08 -17.97
CA VAL A 417 -21.61 20.81 -18.38
C VAL A 417 -20.58 19.71 -18.14
N ASP A 418 -20.98 18.73 -17.34
CA ASP A 418 -20.21 17.53 -17.05
C ASP A 418 -20.10 16.73 -18.36
N TYR A 419 -18.94 16.79 -19.00
CA TYR A 419 -18.63 15.90 -20.11
C TYR A 419 -18.21 14.56 -19.51
N GLY A 420 -19.20 13.71 -19.24
CA GLY A 420 -19.00 12.30 -18.96
C GLY A 420 -18.26 11.66 -20.11
N VAL A 421 -16.96 11.42 -19.94
CA VAL A 421 -16.19 10.57 -20.85
C VAL A 421 -16.54 9.12 -20.50
N ASP A 422 -17.42 8.55 -21.30
CA ASP A 422 -17.73 7.13 -21.30
C ASP A 422 -16.53 6.35 -21.84
N LEU A 423 -15.79 5.70 -20.95
CA LEU A 423 -14.63 4.85 -21.26
C LEU A 423 -15.03 3.41 -21.65
N SER A 424 -16.25 3.18 -22.12
CA SER A 424 -16.74 1.84 -22.46
C SER A 424 -16.58 1.42 -23.92
N THR A 425 -15.87 2.19 -24.76
CA THR A 425 -15.59 1.71 -26.13
C THR A 425 -14.21 2.15 -26.59
N SER A 426 -13.26 1.24 -26.60
CA SER A 426 -12.39 0.93 -27.76
C SER A 426 -11.15 0.11 -27.39
N GLY A 427 -11.03 -1.00 -28.14
CA GLY A 427 -9.78 -1.61 -28.56
C GLY A 427 -9.23 -2.73 -27.73
#